data_c20853d9591dae2272bffb9c6ef2e7d2
#
_entry.id   c20853d9591dae2272bffb9c6ef2e7d2
#
_cell.length_a   1.000
_cell.length_b   1.000
_cell.length_c   1.000
_cell.angle_alpha   90.00
_cell.angle_beta   90.00
_cell.angle_gamma   90.00
#
_symmetry.space_group_name_H-M   'P 1'
#
loop_
_entity.id
_entity.type
_entity.pdbx_description
1 polymer ?
#
loop_
_entity_poly.entity_id
_entity_poly.type
_entity_poly.pdbx_seq_one_letter_code
_entity_poly.pdbx_strand_id
1 'polypeptide(L)'
;MSTCLVGSEMCIRDRGKDVIVIGGGDTAMDCVRTSIRQKAKSVKCLYRRDKENMPGSAREVANAEEEGVEFVWLSSPKEFKGTNKVEKIIVDQIKLGDPDETGRRKPQVQEGSSYETKADMVIKALGFDPEDLPNLFDSSELQVTKWGTIKTDFDTMETNIKGVFAAGDIVRGASLVVWAIKDGRDAAASIKTYLESKSKVEKRVA
;
A
#
# COMPACT_ATOMS: atom_id res chain seq x y z
N MET A 1 -6.51 -12.67 16.56
CA MET A 1 -5.39 -11.71 16.45
C MET A 1 -4.19 -12.49 15.97
N SER A 2 -3.81 -12.32 14.71
CA SER A 2 -2.55 -12.87 14.20
C SER A 2 -1.45 -12.03 14.81
N THR A 3 -0.75 -12.56 15.80
CA THR A 3 0.50 -11.99 16.25
C THR A 3 1.43 -11.91 15.05
N CYS A 4 1.81 -10.71 14.68
CA CYS A 4 2.88 -10.49 13.74
C CYS A 4 4.12 -11.18 14.28
N LEU A 5 4.43 -12.35 13.77
CA LEU A 5 5.62 -13.11 14.12
C LEU A 5 6.80 -12.41 13.50
N VAL A 6 7.38 -11.52 14.26
CA VAL A 6 8.73 -11.05 14.01
C VAL A 6 9.63 -12.25 14.31
N GLY A 7 10.09 -12.93 13.29
CA GLY A 7 11.05 -13.99 13.49
C GLY A 7 10.96 -15.12 12.46
N SER A 8 11.51 -16.21 12.81
CA SER A 8 11.93 -17.35 12.01
C SER A 8 10.95 -17.89 10.96
N GLU A 9 9.64 -17.74 11.12
CA GLU A 9 8.68 -18.34 10.18
C GLU A 9 8.52 -17.56 8.87
N MET A 10 8.59 -16.24 8.87
CA MET A 10 8.68 -15.47 7.62
C MET A 10 10.00 -15.75 6.90
N CYS A 11 11.08 -15.89 7.66
CA CYS A 11 12.41 -16.15 7.15
C CYS A 11 12.59 -17.54 6.52
N ILE A 12 11.68 -18.48 6.74
CA ILE A 12 11.74 -19.85 6.20
C ILE A 12 10.86 -20.01 4.96
N ARG A 13 9.87 -19.11 4.76
CA ARG A 13 8.85 -19.28 3.72
C ARG A 13 9.38 -19.17 2.31
N ASP A 14 10.33 -18.30 2.06
CA ASP A 14 10.87 -17.99 0.73
C ASP A 14 12.14 -18.78 0.38
N ARG A 15 12.81 -19.41 1.35
CA ARG A 15 14.05 -20.15 1.10
C ARG A 15 13.87 -21.26 0.05
N GLY A 16 14.69 -21.21 -1.00
CA GLY A 16 14.70 -22.19 -2.08
C GLY A 16 13.49 -22.13 -3.01
N LYS A 17 12.63 -21.12 -2.89
CA LYS A 17 11.43 -20.95 -3.69
C LYS A 17 11.62 -19.97 -4.84
N ASP A 18 10.81 -20.14 -5.88
CA ASP A 18 10.62 -19.16 -6.94
C ASP A 18 9.59 -18.14 -6.44
N VAL A 19 10.05 -16.94 -6.05
CA VAL A 19 9.23 -15.88 -5.43
C VAL A 19 8.88 -14.83 -6.47
N ILE A 20 7.61 -14.43 -6.49
CA ILE A 20 7.14 -13.31 -7.31
C ILE A 20 6.54 -12.25 -6.39
N VAL A 21 7.07 -11.03 -6.47
CA VAL A 21 6.53 -9.86 -5.78
C VAL A 21 5.78 -9.00 -6.79
N ILE A 22 4.55 -8.61 -6.46
CA ILE A 22 3.71 -7.77 -7.30
C ILE A 22 3.62 -6.39 -6.66
N GLY A 23 4.15 -5.39 -7.35
CA GLY A 23 4.14 -4.01 -6.88
C GLY A 23 5.38 -3.24 -7.32
N GLY A 24 5.39 -1.93 -7.11
CA GLY A 24 6.49 -1.06 -7.53
C GLY A 24 6.83 0.05 -6.53
N GLY A 25 6.28 0.00 -5.32
CA GLY A 25 6.61 0.92 -4.23
C GLY A 25 7.75 0.39 -3.35
N ASP A 26 8.13 1.18 -2.34
CA ASP A 26 9.20 0.83 -1.41
C ASP A 26 8.91 -0.48 -0.66
N THR A 27 7.66 -0.77 -0.34
CA THR A 27 7.25 -2.08 0.22
C THR A 27 7.61 -3.25 -0.70
N ALA A 28 7.45 -3.09 -2.02
CA ALA A 28 7.86 -4.13 -2.97
C ALA A 28 9.39 -4.29 -2.97
N MET A 29 10.14 -3.20 -2.87
CA MET A 29 11.60 -3.24 -2.77
C MET A 29 12.06 -3.96 -1.50
N ASP A 30 11.44 -3.69 -0.37
CA ASP A 30 11.71 -4.41 0.88
C ASP A 30 11.42 -5.91 0.74
N CYS A 31 10.30 -6.27 0.11
CA CYS A 31 9.92 -7.67 -0.10
C CYS A 31 10.92 -8.41 -1.00
N VAL A 32 11.30 -7.85 -2.16
CA VAL A 32 12.21 -8.52 -3.10
C VAL A 32 13.60 -8.69 -2.51
N ARG A 33 14.14 -7.64 -1.88
CA ARG A 33 15.47 -7.69 -1.25
C ARG A 33 15.50 -8.64 -0.06
N THR A 34 14.44 -8.63 0.75
CA THR A 34 14.31 -9.59 1.85
C THR A 34 14.30 -11.02 1.32
N SER A 35 13.52 -11.31 0.28
CA SER A 35 13.47 -12.65 -0.32
C SER A 35 14.83 -13.13 -0.84
N ILE A 36 15.61 -12.27 -1.50
CA ILE A 36 16.99 -12.59 -1.91
C ILE A 36 17.85 -12.93 -0.69
N ARG A 37 17.83 -12.10 0.35
CA ARG A 37 18.63 -12.30 1.58
C ARG A 37 18.21 -13.54 2.36
N GLN A 38 16.95 -13.94 2.24
CA GLN A 38 16.40 -15.19 2.78
C GLN A 38 16.77 -16.43 1.94
N LYS A 39 17.55 -16.27 0.87
CA LYS A 39 17.99 -17.32 -0.03
C LYS A 39 16.85 -17.97 -0.82
N ALA A 40 15.92 -17.17 -1.33
CA ALA A 40 15.02 -17.59 -2.39
C ALA A 40 15.82 -18.12 -3.58
N LYS A 41 15.27 -19.07 -4.33
CA LYS A 41 15.91 -19.63 -5.52
C LYS A 41 15.93 -18.64 -6.67
N SER A 42 14.83 -17.89 -6.83
CA SER A 42 14.71 -16.76 -7.74
C SER A 42 13.72 -15.75 -7.18
N VAL A 43 13.92 -14.47 -7.50
CA VAL A 43 13.00 -13.38 -7.11
C VAL A 43 12.70 -12.54 -8.33
N LYS A 44 11.42 -12.44 -8.67
CA LYS A 44 10.92 -11.58 -9.74
C LYS A 44 10.01 -10.49 -9.17
N CYS A 45 10.19 -9.27 -9.65
CA CYS A 45 9.32 -8.15 -9.33
C CYS A 45 8.44 -7.84 -10.54
N LEU A 46 7.15 -8.12 -10.46
CA LEU A 46 6.19 -7.76 -11.51
C LEU A 46 5.65 -6.37 -11.29
N TYR A 47 5.86 -5.50 -12.27
CA TYR A 47 5.34 -4.15 -12.23
C TYR A 47 4.61 -3.76 -13.52
N ARG A 48 3.40 -3.21 -13.37
CA ARG A 48 2.51 -2.87 -14.49
C ARG A 48 2.92 -1.68 -15.35
N ARG A 49 4.00 -0.97 -14.97
CA ARG A 49 4.58 0.12 -15.74
C ARG A 49 6.05 -0.16 -16.02
N ASP A 50 6.72 0.80 -16.62
CA ASP A 50 8.16 0.80 -16.84
C ASP A 50 8.95 1.29 -15.62
N LYS A 51 10.26 1.23 -15.73
CA LYS A 51 11.20 1.64 -14.67
C LYS A 51 11.08 3.14 -14.35
N GLU A 52 10.84 3.98 -15.35
CA GLU A 52 10.74 5.43 -15.20
C GLU A 52 9.51 5.86 -14.38
N ASN A 53 8.43 5.06 -14.50
CA ASN A 53 7.17 5.31 -13.79
C ASN A 53 7.04 4.53 -12.47
N MET A 54 8.12 3.94 -11.98
CA MET A 54 8.12 3.20 -10.72
C MET A 54 8.14 4.16 -9.54
N PRO A 55 7.20 4.04 -8.56
CA PRO A 55 7.14 4.95 -7.42
C PRO A 55 8.19 4.67 -6.34
N GLY A 56 8.81 3.49 -6.35
CA GLY A 56 9.88 3.13 -5.44
C GLY A 56 11.13 3.99 -5.64
N SER A 57 11.89 4.18 -4.59
CA SER A 57 13.15 4.92 -4.64
C SER A 57 14.10 4.33 -5.69
N ALA A 58 14.60 5.14 -6.60
CA ALA A 58 15.53 4.70 -7.65
C ALA A 58 16.78 4.00 -7.07
N ARG A 59 17.23 4.42 -5.88
CA ARG A 59 18.32 3.79 -5.16
C ARG A 59 17.97 2.37 -4.72
N GLU A 60 16.77 2.16 -4.18
CA GLU A 60 16.33 0.83 -3.73
C GLU A 60 16.11 -0.12 -4.91
N VAL A 61 15.65 0.39 -6.05
CA VAL A 61 15.55 -0.37 -7.30
C VAL A 61 16.93 -0.82 -7.77
N ALA A 62 17.90 0.10 -7.81
CA ALA A 62 19.28 -0.23 -8.19
C ALA A 62 19.91 -1.28 -7.24
N ASN A 63 19.74 -1.10 -5.93
CA ASN A 63 20.19 -2.07 -4.93
C ASN A 63 19.56 -3.46 -5.15
N ALA A 64 18.27 -3.50 -5.48
CA ALA A 64 17.57 -4.77 -5.74
C ALA A 64 18.09 -5.45 -7.03
N GLU A 65 18.38 -4.69 -8.09
CA GLU A 65 19.00 -5.20 -9.32
C GLU A 65 20.40 -5.77 -9.02
N GLU A 66 21.22 -5.06 -8.25
CA GLU A 66 22.56 -5.51 -7.84
C GLU A 66 22.51 -6.79 -6.96
N GLU A 67 21.49 -6.92 -6.12
CA GLU A 67 21.25 -8.12 -5.30
C GLU A 67 20.72 -9.30 -6.11
N GLY A 68 20.39 -9.13 -7.41
CA GLY A 68 19.98 -10.20 -8.32
C GLY A 68 18.46 -10.37 -8.47
N VAL A 69 17.67 -9.35 -8.16
CA VAL A 69 16.23 -9.33 -8.44
C VAL A 69 15.99 -9.14 -9.95
N GLU A 70 15.15 -9.98 -10.54
CA GLU A 70 14.68 -9.83 -11.91
C GLU A 70 13.44 -8.94 -11.95
N PHE A 71 13.53 -7.76 -12.57
CA PHE A 71 12.37 -6.90 -12.78
C PHE A 71 11.65 -7.27 -14.08
N VAL A 72 10.37 -7.55 -13.98
CA VAL A 72 9.48 -7.84 -15.11
C VAL A 72 8.54 -6.65 -15.28
N TRP A 73 9.02 -5.69 -16.08
CA TRP A 73 8.30 -4.45 -16.37
C TRP A 73 7.10 -4.69 -17.29
N LEU A 74 6.16 -3.76 -17.31
CA LEU A 74 4.99 -3.79 -18.18
C LEU A 74 4.23 -5.12 -18.07
N SER A 75 4.09 -5.63 -16.88
CA SER A 75 3.51 -6.93 -16.59
C SER A 75 2.52 -6.87 -15.44
N SER A 76 1.36 -7.48 -15.60
CA SER A 76 0.31 -7.53 -14.59
C SER A 76 -0.16 -8.96 -14.36
N PRO A 77 -0.33 -9.40 -13.11
CA PRO A 77 -0.87 -10.73 -12.86
C PRO A 77 -2.35 -10.78 -13.30
N LYS A 78 -2.71 -11.85 -14.00
CA LYS A 78 -4.07 -12.14 -14.44
C LYS A 78 -4.73 -13.20 -13.56
N GLU A 79 -4.01 -14.28 -13.29
CA GLU A 79 -4.54 -15.46 -12.59
C GLU A 79 -3.42 -16.18 -11.84
N PHE A 80 -3.75 -16.70 -10.66
CA PHE A 80 -2.87 -17.57 -9.89
C PHE A 80 -3.34 -19.02 -10.06
N LYS A 81 -2.46 -19.94 -10.41
CA LYS A 81 -2.77 -21.34 -10.65
C LYS A 81 -2.03 -22.27 -9.70
N GLY A 82 -2.71 -23.32 -9.29
CA GLY A 82 -2.22 -24.39 -8.42
C GLY A 82 -3.39 -25.10 -7.75
N THR A 83 -3.16 -26.23 -7.15
CA THR A 83 -4.21 -27.03 -6.51
C THR A 83 -4.34 -26.69 -5.03
N ASN A 84 -3.28 -26.88 -4.24
CA ASN A 84 -3.27 -26.57 -2.80
C ASN A 84 -2.38 -25.38 -2.44
N LYS A 85 -1.56 -24.95 -3.38
CA LYS A 85 -0.64 -23.81 -3.28
C LYS A 85 -0.46 -23.20 -4.66
N VAL A 86 0.07 -21.99 -4.71
CA VAL A 86 0.46 -21.39 -5.98
C VAL A 86 1.61 -22.18 -6.59
N GLU A 87 1.51 -22.48 -7.88
CA GLU A 87 2.52 -23.18 -8.67
C GLU A 87 2.99 -22.35 -9.86
N LYS A 88 2.09 -21.50 -10.38
CA LYS A 88 2.39 -20.58 -11.47
C LYS A 88 1.42 -19.41 -11.49
N ILE A 89 1.82 -18.34 -12.16
CA ILE A 89 1.01 -17.17 -12.44
C ILE A 89 0.84 -17.02 -13.95
N ILE A 90 -0.37 -16.67 -14.37
CA ILE A 90 -0.62 -16.13 -15.69
C ILE A 90 -0.41 -14.62 -15.62
N VAL A 91 0.40 -14.10 -16.51
CA VAL A 91 0.80 -12.70 -16.55
C VAL A 91 0.40 -12.12 -17.91
N ASP A 92 -0.29 -10.99 -17.91
CA ASP A 92 -0.58 -10.23 -19.13
C ASP A 92 0.52 -9.20 -19.35
N GLN A 93 0.93 -9.02 -20.60
CA GLN A 93 1.77 -7.90 -20.99
C GLN A 93 0.94 -6.61 -21.04
N ILE A 94 1.57 -5.54 -20.62
CA ILE A 94 0.95 -4.21 -20.53
C ILE A 94 1.59 -3.30 -21.57
N LYS A 95 0.75 -2.48 -22.21
CA LYS A 95 1.17 -1.32 -23.00
C LYS A 95 0.76 -0.05 -22.25
N LEU A 96 1.64 0.94 -22.21
CA LEU A 96 1.29 2.25 -21.70
C LEU A 96 0.52 3.03 -22.76
N GLY A 97 -0.67 3.48 -22.42
CA GLY A 97 -1.48 4.37 -23.24
C GLY A 97 -0.93 5.79 -23.28
N ASP A 98 -1.69 6.70 -23.88
CA ASP A 98 -1.35 8.11 -23.89
C ASP A 98 -1.34 8.72 -22.48
N PRO A 99 -0.51 9.74 -22.25
CA PRO A 99 -0.49 10.45 -20.97
C PRO A 99 -1.82 11.17 -20.72
N ASP A 100 -2.32 11.09 -19.49
CA ASP A 100 -3.45 11.90 -19.03
C ASP A 100 -3.03 13.36 -18.75
N GLU A 101 -3.97 14.19 -18.32
CA GLU A 101 -3.75 15.61 -18.00
C GLU A 101 -2.64 15.84 -16.94
N THR A 102 -2.32 14.81 -16.16
CA THR A 102 -1.22 14.82 -15.17
C THR A 102 0.10 14.29 -15.73
N GLY A 103 0.15 13.93 -17.01
CA GLY A 103 1.29 13.30 -17.67
C GLY A 103 1.41 11.79 -17.38
N ARG A 104 0.47 11.20 -16.65
CA ARG A 104 0.51 9.81 -16.23
C ARG A 104 -0.09 8.89 -17.30
N ARG A 105 0.69 7.91 -17.76
CA ARG A 105 0.23 6.93 -18.75
C ARG A 105 -0.56 5.80 -18.09
N LYS A 106 -1.74 5.52 -18.61
CA LYS A 106 -2.61 4.46 -18.10
C LYS A 106 -2.16 3.09 -18.63
N PRO A 107 -1.93 2.09 -17.75
CA PRO A 107 -1.63 0.74 -18.19
C PRO A 107 -2.83 0.11 -18.91
N GLN A 108 -2.58 -0.52 -20.04
CA GLN A 108 -3.57 -1.23 -20.87
C GLN A 108 -3.08 -2.66 -21.12
N VAL A 109 -3.94 -3.64 -20.92
CA VAL A 109 -3.62 -5.04 -21.20
C VAL A 109 -3.53 -5.23 -22.72
N GLN A 110 -2.47 -5.91 -23.18
CA GLN A 110 -2.37 -6.34 -24.57
C GLN A 110 -3.14 -7.66 -24.72
N GLU A 111 -4.18 -7.66 -25.55
CA GLU A 111 -4.95 -8.86 -25.82
C GLU A 111 -4.07 -9.96 -26.44
N GLY A 112 -4.26 -11.20 -25.96
CA GLY A 112 -3.53 -12.36 -26.47
C GLY A 112 -2.07 -12.46 -26.03
N SER A 113 -1.58 -11.58 -25.17
CA SER A 113 -0.17 -11.52 -24.74
C SER A 113 0.12 -12.28 -23.45
N SER A 114 -0.84 -13.02 -22.92
CA SER A 114 -0.67 -13.73 -21.65
C SER A 114 0.38 -14.84 -21.74
N TYR A 115 1.23 -14.94 -20.73
CA TYR A 115 2.21 -16.00 -20.60
C TYR A 115 2.23 -16.57 -19.18
N GLU A 116 2.78 -17.77 -19.02
CA GLU A 116 2.93 -18.42 -17.73
C GLU A 116 4.32 -18.17 -17.14
N THR A 117 4.38 -17.95 -15.84
CA THR A 117 5.63 -17.94 -15.09
C THR A 117 5.49 -18.77 -13.82
N LYS A 118 6.52 -19.55 -13.51
CA LYS A 118 6.53 -20.40 -12.31
C LYS A 118 6.60 -19.53 -11.05
N ALA A 119 5.85 -19.92 -10.02
CA ALA A 119 5.88 -19.28 -8.72
C ALA A 119 5.54 -20.29 -7.62
N ASP A 120 6.42 -20.42 -6.66
CA ASP A 120 6.15 -21.20 -5.43
C ASP A 120 5.59 -20.31 -4.32
N MET A 121 5.77 -18.98 -4.45
CA MET A 121 5.26 -17.96 -3.53
C MET A 121 4.99 -16.66 -4.26
N VAL A 122 3.89 -16.00 -3.86
CA VAL A 122 3.50 -14.70 -4.40
C VAL A 122 3.27 -13.73 -3.25
N ILE A 123 3.89 -12.55 -3.34
CA ILE A 123 3.74 -11.46 -2.39
C ILE A 123 3.04 -10.28 -3.10
N LYS A 124 1.89 -9.87 -2.60
CA LYS A 124 1.18 -8.68 -3.08
C LYS A 124 1.63 -7.47 -2.29
N ALA A 125 2.46 -6.62 -2.89
CA ALA A 125 2.95 -5.36 -2.33
C ALA A 125 2.28 -4.16 -3.03
N LEU A 126 0.94 -4.14 -3.05
CA LEU A 126 0.12 -3.23 -3.85
C LEU A 126 -0.34 -1.97 -3.08
N GLY A 127 0.05 -1.86 -1.81
CA GLY A 127 -0.43 -0.81 -0.92
C GLY A 127 -1.72 -1.21 -0.19
N PHE A 128 -2.38 -0.23 0.37
CA PHE A 128 -3.60 -0.42 1.16
C PHE A 128 -4.71 0.45 0.59
N ASP A 129 -5.91 -0.10 0.57
CA ASP A 129 -7.13 0.69 0.40
C ASP A 129 -7.62 1.08 1.80
N PRO A 130 -8.14 2.32 1.98
CA PRO A 130 -8.75 2.72 3.25
C PRO A 130 -9.95 1.84 3.57
N GLU A 131 -10.16 1.55 4.85
CA GLU A 131 -11.39 0.89 5.29
C GLU A 131 -12.60 1.81 5.10
N ASP A 132 -13.74 1.22 4.79
CA ASP A 132 -15.01 1.93 4.63
C ASP A 132 -15.61 2.26 6.01
N LEU A 133 -15.00 3.24 6.69
CA LEU A 133 -15.39 3.64 8.05
C LEU A 133 -16.82 4.21 8.12
N PRO A 134 -17.35 4.95 7.14
CA PRO A 134 -18.76 5.33 7.14
C PRO A 134 -19.71 4.15 7.32
N ASN A 135 -19.48 3.05 6.62
CA ASN A 135 -20.29 1.83 6.76
C ASN A 135 -19.96 1.06 8.04
N LEU A 136 -18.67 0.95 8.42
CA LEU A 136 -18.25 0.23 9.63
C LEU A 136 -18.81 0.83 10.92
N PHE A 137 -18.96 2.16 10.97
CA PHE A 137 -19.47 2.88 12.14
C PHE A 137 -20.93 3.30 12.01
N ASP A 138 -21.63 2.85 10.96
CA ASP A 138 -23.01 3.29 10.65
C ASP A 138 -23.17 4.81 10.67
N SER A 139 -22.21 5.50 10.08
CA SER A 139 -22.05 6.95 10.10
C SER A 139 -21.96 7.50 8.67
N SER A 140 -23.08 7.43 7.96
CA SER A 140 -23.16 7.83 6.54
C SER A 140 -22.87 9.31 6.29
N GLU A 141 -22.97 10.15 7.32
CA GLU A 141 -22.63 11.57 7.27
C GLU A 141 -21.12 11.84 7.27
N LEU A 142 -20.29 10.86 7.67
CA LEU A 142 -18.82 11.02 7.67
C LEU A 142 -18.30 11.17 6.25
N GLN A 143 -17.72 12.32 5.94
CA GLN A 143 -17.22 12.60 4.60
C GLN A 143 -15.90 11.93 4.32
N VAL A 144 -15.83 11.28 3.13
CA VAL A 144 -14.61 10.68 2.60
C VAL A 144 -14.21 11.31 1.26
N THR A 145 -12.97 11.14 0.88
CA THR A 145 -12.45 11.52 -0.44
C THR A 145 -12.89 10.49 -1.50
N LYS A 146 -12.64 10.78 -2.76
CA LYS A 146 -12.84 9.81 -3.86
C LYS A 146 -11.99 8.54 -3.74
N TRP A 147 -11.01 8.52 -2.86
CA TRP A 147 -10.16 7.36 -2.57
C TRP A 147 -10.54 6.64 -1.27
N GLY A 148 -11.63 7.06 -0.60
CA GLY A 148 -12.10 6.43 0.64
C GLY A 148 -11.43 6.95 1.93
N THR A 149 -10.45 7.85 1.85
CA THR A 149 -9.84 8.44 3.04
C THR A 149 -10.76 9.48 3.69
N ILE A 150 -10.73 9.60 5.02
CA ILE A 150 -11.55 10.56 5.75
C ILE A 150 -11.10 11.99 5.43
N LYS A 151 -12.08 12.87 5.18
CA LYS A 151 -11.83 14.30 5.06
C LYS A 151 -11.72 14.94 6.43
N THR A 152 -10.63 15.65 6.66
CA THR A 152 -10.42 16.47 7.86
C THR A 152 -9.98 17.88 7.47
N ASP A 153 -10.17 18.80 8.38
CA ASP A 153 -9.41 20.04 8.38
C ASP A 153 -7.98 19.73 8.84
N PHE A 154 -6.97 20.04 8.04
CA PHE A 154 -5.57 19.70 8.34
C PHE A 154 -4.94 20.52 9.46
N ASP A 155 -5.54 21.65 9.85
CA ASP A 155 -5.06 22.46 10.98
C ASP A 155 -5.59 21.91 12.31
N THR A 156 -6.79 21.35 12.31
CA THR A 156 -7.45 20.83 13.52
C THR A 156 -7.57 19.31 13.58
N MET A 157 -7.38 18.61 12.47
CA MET A 157 -7.66 17.18 12.33
C MET A 157 -9.11 16.79 12.64
N GLU A 158 -10.04 17.78 12.73
CA GLU A 158 -11.46 17.53 12.93
C GLU A 158 -12.13 17.16 11.61
N THR A 159 -13.05 16.19 11.67
CA THR A 159 -13.86 15.79 10.52
C THR A 159 -15.03 16.76 10.34
N ASN A 160 -15.91 16.49 9.37
CA ASN A 160 -17.18 17.21 9.26
C ASN A 160 -18.15 16.93 10.41
N ILE A 161 -17.90 15.91 11.23
CA ILE A 161 -18.69 15.59 12.42
C ILE A 161 -18.01 16.20 13.64
N LYS A 162 -18.71 17.14 14.29
CA LYS A 162 -18.17 17.90 15.41
C LYS A 162 -17.73 17.00 16.57
N GLY A 163 -16.46 17.13 16.99
CA GLY A 163 -15.85 16.34 18.06
C GLY A 163 -15.35 14.98 17.61
N VAL A 164 -15.38 14.70 16.32
CA VAL A 164 -14.76 13.52 15.70
C VAL A 164 -13.50 13.95 14.96
N PHE A 165 -12.37 13.34 15.33
CA PHE A 165 -11.06 13.65 14.78
C PHE A 165 -10.49 12.41 14.09
N ALA A 166 -9.70 12.60 13.04
CA ALA A 166 -9.00 11.51 12.37
C ALA A 166 -7.58 11.94 12.01
N ALA A 167 -6.64 10.98 12.05
CA ALA A 167 -5.22 11.25 11.82
C ALA A 167 -4.51 10.04 11.20
N GLY A 168 -3.39 10.29 10.52
CA GLY A 168 -2.57 9.23 9.92
C GLY A 168 -3.07 8.76 8.57
N ASP A 169 -2.81 7.48 8.25
CA ASP A 169 -3.05 6.91 6.92
C ASP A 169 -4.51 6.92 6.48
N ILE A 170 -5.44 6.85 7.43
CA ILE A 170 -6.88 6.94 7.11
C ILE A 170 -7.28 8.32 6.56
N VAL A 171 -6.47 9.35 6.79
CA VAL A 171 -6.64 10.72 6.28
C VAL A 171 -5.76 10.96 5.05
N ARG A 172 -4.47 10.61 5.13
CA ARG A 172 -3.47 10.90 4.10
C ARG A 172 -3.37 9.86 3.00
N GLY A 173 -3.93 8.67 3.20
CA GLY A 173 -3.56 7.48 2.47
C GLY A 173 -2.25 6.90 3.02
N ALA A 174 -1.74 5.81 2.43
CA ALA A 174 -0.48 5.21 2.83
C ALA A 174 0.66 6.24 2.79
N SER A 175 1.28 6.52 3.94
CA SER A 175 2.25 7.59 4.11
C SER A 175 3.36 7.22 5.08
N LEU A 176 4.31 8.13 5.28
CA LEU A 176 5.43 7.90 6.19
C LEU A 176 5.00 8.00 7.65
N VAL A 177 5.59 7.15 8.50
CA VAL A 177 5.34 7.12 9.95
C VAL A 177 5.51 8.50 10.60
N VAL A 178 6.46 9.30 10.13
CA VAL A 178 6.69 10.66 10.67
C VAL A 178 5.47 11.57 10.50
N TRP A 179 4.70 11.41 9.42
CA TRP A 179 3.46 12.15 9.22
C TRP A 179 2.35 11.65 10.13
N ALA A 180 2.23 10.34 10.34
CA ALA A 180 1.26 9.78 11.28
C ALA A 180 1.52 10.27 12.71
N ILE A 181 2.79 10.35 13.13
CA ILE A 181 3.18 10.90 14.44
C ILE A 181 2.80 12.39 14.54
N LYS A 182 3.11 13.17 13.50
CA LYS A 182 2.73 14.59 13.47
C LYS A 182 1.22 14.77 13.58
N ASP A 183 0.47 14.12 12.73
CA ASP A 183 -0.98 14.21 12.69
C ASP A 183 -1.62 13.79 14.02
N GLY A 184 -1.12 12.73 14.64
CA GLY A 184 -1.59 12.29 15.95
C GLY A 184 -1.34 13.32 17.06
N ARG A 185 -0.21 14.04 17.01
CA ARG A 185 0.08 15.13 17.95
C ARG A 185 -0.83 16.34 17.71
N ASP A 186 -1.05 16.71 16.46
CA ASP A 186 -1.91 17.82 16.10
C ASP A 186 -3.37 17.53 16.47
N ALA A 187 -3.85 16.32 16.21
CA ALA A 187 -5.16 15.84 16.64
C ALA A 187 -5.32 15.89 18.17
N ALA A 188 -4.32 15.42 18.92
CA ALA A 188 -4.35 15.44 20.38
C ALA A 188 -4.43 16.87 20.94
N ALA A 189 -3.70 17.83 20.35
CA ALA A 189 -3.76 19.23 20.73
C ALA A 189 -5.15 19.84 20.47
N SER A 190 -5.73 19.51 19.32
CA SER A 190 -7.06 19.96 18.93
C SER A 190 -8.16 19.35 19.78
N ILE A 191 -8.09 18.07 20.10
CA ILE A 191 -9.01 17.39 21.02
C ILE A 191 -8.96 18.05 22.41
N LYS A 192 -7.78 18.35 22.93
CA LYS A 192 -7.62 19.05 24.20
C LYS A 192 -8.34 20.39 24.19
N THR A 193 -8.10 21.22 23.17
CA THR A 193 -8.75 22.52 22.99
C THR A 193 -10.29 22.38 22.91
N TYR A 194 -10.77 21.40 22.19
CA TYR A 194 -12.20 21.10 22.08
C TYR A 194 -12.82 20.74 23.44
N LEU A 195 -12.18 19.86 24.21
CA LEU A 195 -12.67 19.48 25.54
C LEU A 195 -12.65 20.63 26.54
N GLU A 196 -11.62 21.46 26.53
CA GLU A 196 -11.54 22.67 27.36
C GLU A 196 -12.64 23.68 27.02
N SER A 197 -12.99 23.81 25.75
CA SER A 197 -14.11 24.66 25.33
C SER A 197 -15.47 24.16 25.85
N LYS A 198 -15.71 22.84 25.78
CA LYS A 198 -16.93 22.21 26.32
C LYS A 198 -17.06 22.43 27.82
N SER A 199 -16.00 22.18 28.58
CA SER A 199 -16.02 22.32 30.05
C SER A 199 -16.30 23.77 30.50
N LYS A 200 -15.86 24.77 29.73
CA LYS A 200 -16.17 26.18 29.99
C LYS A 200 -17.63 26.53 29.73
N VAL A 201 -18.25 25.88 28.75
CA VAL A 201 -19.67 26.09 28.43
C VAL A 201 -20.56 25.48 29.52
N GLU A 202 -20.27 24.26 29.95
CA GLU A 202 -20.99 23.56 31.02
C GLU A 202 -20.96 24.34 32.35
N LYS A 203 -19.80 24.92 32.72
CA LYS A 203 -19.64 25.75 33.92
C LYS A 203 -20.37 27.13 33.84
N ARG A 204 -20.78 27.57 32.63
CA ARG A 204 -21.55 28.82 32.46
C ARG A 204 -23.07 28.60 32.48
N VAL A 205 -23.50 27.35 32.32
CA VAL A 205 -24.92 26.97 32.27
C VAL A 205 -25.37 26.33 33.58
N ALA A 206 -24.47 25.97 34.48
CA ALA A 206 -24.71 25.53 35.87
C ALA A 206 -24.62 26.71 36.81
#